data_856bd57fb1503993fb4602da9cc486f7
#
_entry.id   856bd57fb1503993fb4602da9cc486f7
#
_cell.length_a   1.000
_cell.length_b   1.000
_cell.length_c   1.000
_cell.angle_alpha   90.00
_cell.angle_beta   90.00
_cell.angle_gamma   90.00
#
_symmetry.space_group_name_H-M   'P 1'
#
loop_
_entity.id
_entity.type
_entity.pdbx_description
1 polymer ?
#
loop_
_entity_poly.entity_id
_entity_poly.type
_entity_poly.pdbx_seq_one_letter_code
_entity_poly.pdbx_strand_id
1 'polypeptide(L)'
;MSFQNLGLSDAVVHGVQSLGYVEPTPIQEQCIPLILDKKDLIGSAQTGTGKTAAFALPILTRLGSRKGPRCLVLEPTRELALQVENAFQYYGRFSEVEIGVFYGGVGYDRQKKLLEFGVDVIIATPGRLLDLQQRGLMDLRSIEILVLDEVDRMLDMGFLPDVRKIVELCPKQRQTLLFSATIPPEIDSLASWVLRDPVVINIGVRRAAAETVTHAFYPVAAAQKFDLLVQLLEQTHYESVIIFTRTKQAADEISDRLKVLKHSVAVLHSDRNQRERIAALEGFKKGTYEVLVATDIAARGLDIAGVTHVMNYDIPLHPEDYVHRIGRTGRAEQAGDAFTLVTAEELKAMLDIERLIDQKVPRVKLKDFPYVYTALFDEAKQTLKPVKGYRTSRGVSYGRQRR
;
A
#
# COMPACT_ATOMS: atom_id res chain seq x y z
N MET A 1 -11.48 22.81 -4.41
CA MET A 1 -12.10 23.10 -3.08
C MET A 1 -10.97 23.32 -2.08
N SER A 2 -11.05 24.19 -1.07
CA SER A 2 -9.96 24.37 -0.10
C SER A 2 -10.22 23.54 1.16
N PHE A 3 -9.17 23.19 1.92
CA PHE A 3 -9.28 22.47 3.20
C PHE A 3 -10.16 23.21 4.23
N GLN A 4 -10.20 24.55 4.18
CA GLN A 4 -11.06 25.38 5.03
C GLN A 4 -12.56 25.09 4.85
N ASN A 5 -12.96 24.68 3.65
CA ASN A 5 -14.36 24.40 3.33
C ASN A 5 -14.81 22.97 3.68
N LEU A 6 -13.90 22.14 4.23
CA LEU A 6 -14.18 20.75 4.58
C LEU A 6 -14.64 20.56 6.03
N GLY A 7 -14.79 21.65 6.82
CA GLY A 7 -15.25 21.57 8.21
C GLY A 7 -14.16 21.17 9.21
N LEU A 8 -12.89 21.26 8.84
CA LEU A 8 -11.74 21.01 9.72
C LEU A 8 -11.55 22.15 10.70
N SER A 9 -10.97 21.85 11.89
CA SER A 9 -10.61 22.89 12.84
C SER A 9 -9.44 23.76 12.34
N ASP A 10 -9.37 25.01 12.78
CA ASP A 10 -8.32 25.95 12.37
C ASP A 10 -6.90 25.42 12.65
N ALA A 11 -6.70 24.75 13.79
CA ALA A 11 -5.44 24.14 14.15
C ALA A 11 -4.99 23.08 13.13
N VAL A 12 -5.91 22.24 12.66
CA VAL A 12 -5.64 21.20 11.66
C VAL A 12 -5.41 21.82 10.28
N VAL A 13 -6.21 22.80 9.88
CA VAL A 13 -6.00 23.55 8.63
C VAL A 13 -4.63 24.21 8.60
N HIS A 14 -4.20 24.83 9.72
CA HIS A 14 -2.86 25.41 9.85
C HIS A 14 -1.76 24.35 9.72
N GLY A 15 -1.96 23.16 10.31
CA GLY A 15 -1.05 22.01 10.17
C GLY A 15 -0.84 21.63 8.70
N VAL A 16 -1.93 21.46 7.96
CA VAL A 16 -1.92 21.11 6.53
C VAL A 16 -1.24 22.18 5.68
N GLN A 17 -1.57 23.47 5.90
CA GLN A 17 -0.99 24.59 5.16
C GLN A 17 0.52 24.73 5.41
N SER A 18 0.97 24.47 6.65
CA SER A 18 2.40 24.52 6.99
C SER A 18 3.26 23.48 6.25
N LEU A 19 2.61 22.46 5.67
CA LEU A 19 3.23 21.43 4.84
C LEU A 19 3.15 21.75 3.34
N GLY A 20 2.59 22.92 2.97
CA GLY A 20 2.43 23.34 1.57
C GLY A 20 1.26 22.69 0.85
N TYR A 21 0.33 22.02 1.54
CA TYR A 21 -0.87 21.48 0.92
C TYR A 21 -1.85 22.62 0.61
N VAL A 22 -2.17 22.80 -0.67
CA VAL A 22 -3.03 23.88 -1.15
C VAL A 22 -4.47 23.40 -1.31
N GLU A 23 -4.65 22.27 -1.98
CA GLU A 23 -5.95 21.71 -2.32
C GLU A 23 -6.06 20.25 -1.87
N PRO A 24 -7.25 19.83 -1.40
CA PRO A 24 -7.50 18.45 -1.05
C PRO A 24 -7.54 17.55 -2.30
N THR A 25 -7.06 16.34 -2.15
CA THR A 25 -7.21 15.30 -3.18
C THR A 25 -8.65 14.78 -3.26
N PRO A 26 -9.07 14.12 -4.36
CA PRO A 26 -10.44 13.60 -4.50
C PRO A 26 -10.88 12.66 -3.37
N ILE A 27 -9.98 11.84 -2.79
CA ILE A 27 -10.31 10.99 -1.65
C ILE A 27 -10.54 11.83 -0.38
N GLN A 28 -9.77 12.88 -0.19
CA GLN A 28 -9.90 13.79 0.95
C GLN A 28 -11.20 14.58 0.88
N GLU A 29 -11.53 15.13 -0.29
CA GLU A 29 -12.79 15.88 -0.50
C GLU A 29 -14.02 15.05 -0.17
N GLN A 30 -14.02 13.76 -0.54
CA GLN A 30 -15.17 12.89 -0.33
C GLN A 30 -15.20 12.29 1.09
N CYS A 31 -14.06 11.89 1.66
CA CYS A 31 -14.03 11.21 2.94
C CYS A 31 -14.13 12.17 4.14
N ILE A 32 -13.46 13.34 4.11
CA ILE A 32 -13.37 14.24 5.27
C ILE A 32 -14.76 14.64 5.80
N PRO A 33 -15.70 15.13 4.99
CA PRO A 33 -17.02 15.51 5.49
C PRO A 33 -17.78 14.33 6.10
N LEU A 34 -17.73 13.16 5.48
CA LEU A 34 -18.42 11.96 5.95
C LEU A 34 -17.87 11.46 7.30
N ILE A 35 -16.54 11.56 7.50
CA ILE A 35 -15.90 11.19 8.76
C ILE A 35 -16.28 12.17 9.87
N LEU A 36 -16.35 13.47 9.57
CA LEU A 36 -16.84 14.49 10.51
C LEU A 36 -18.31 14.23 10.89
N ASP A 37 -19.13 13.79 9.96
CA ASP A 37 -20.54 13.38 10.16
C ASP A 37 -20.71 12.02 10.85
N LYS A 38 -19.59 11.41 11.32
CA LYS A 38 -19.57 10.12 12.03
C LYS A 38 -20.12 8.94 11.23
N LYS A 39 -20.06 8.99 9.90
CA LYS A 39 -20.44 7.87 9.04
C LYS A 39 -19.35 6.82 9.01
N ASP A 40 -19.73 5.55 9.01
CA ASP A 40 -18.81 4.47 8.67
C ASP A 40 -18.49 4.54 7.18
N LEU A 41 -17.25 4.16 6.80
CA LEU A 41 -16.76 4.40 5.47
C LEU A 41 -15.89 3.25 4.96
N ILE A 42 -16.05 2.89 3.70
CA ILE A 42 -15.11 2.08 2.93
C ILE A 42 -14.44 3.00 1.90
N GLY A 43 -13.15 3.28 2.07
CA GLY A 43 -12.35 4.07 1.15
C GLY A 43 -11.46 3.18 0.28
N SER A 44 -11.81 3.01 -0.99
CA SER A 44 -10.97 2.29 -1.95
C SER A 44 -10.17 3.28 -2.79
N ALA A 45 -8.85 3.30 -2.57
CA ALA A 45 -7.93 4.15 -3.30
C ALA A 45 -6.50 3.61 -3.23
N GLN A 46 -5.69 3.88 -4.25
CA GLN A 46 -4.28 3.49 -4.28
C GLN A 46 -3.43 4.18 -3.22
N THR A 47 -2.26 3.62 -2.93
CA THR A 47 -1.23 4.28 -2.10
C THR A 47 -0.76 5.57 -2.77
N GLY A 48 -0.61 6.65 -1.99
CA GLY A 48 -0.19 7.96 -2.49
C GLY A 48 -1.32 8.88 -2.97
N THR A 49 -2.59 8.47 -2.89
CA THR A 49 -3.75 9.32 -3.18
C THR A 49 -4.12 10.26 -2.05
N GLY A 50 -3.46 10.17 -0.89
CA GLY A 50 -3.74 10.99 0.28
C GLY A 50 -4.72 10.38 1.29
N LYS A 51 -4.89 9.04 1.32
CA LYS A 51 -5.76 8.32 2.27
C LYS A 51 -5.46 8.69 3.73
N THR A 52 -4.18 8.72 4.11
CA THR A 52 -3.79 9.05 5.49
C THR A 52 -4.33 10.40 5.93
N ALA A 53 -4.20 11.44 5.11
CA ALA A 53 -4.78 12.75 5.40
C ALA A 53 -6.31 12.72 5.40
N ALA A 54 -6.92 11.90 4.52
CA ALA A 54 -8.38 11.77 4.44
C ALA A 54 -9.02 11.29 5.76
N PHE A 55 -8.33 10.45 6.55
CA PHE A 55 -8.82 10.05 7.87
C PHE A 55 -8.16 10.83 9.03
N ALA A 56 -6.89 11.16 8.95
CA ALA A 56 -6.18 11.81 10.06
C ALA A 56 -6.72 13.23 10.35
N LEU A 57 -6.97 14.04 9.32
CA LEU A 57 -7.44 15.41 9.47
C LEU A 57 -8.79 15.52 10.21
N PRO A 58 -9.85 14.79 9.79
CA PRO A 58 -11.13 14.83 10.51
C PRO A 58 -11.03 14.17 11.90
N ILE A 59 -10.20 13.16 12.11
CA ILE A 59 -9.97 12.55 13.42
C ILE A 59 -9.37 13.59 14.37
N LEU A 60 -8.28 14.26 13.99
CA LEU A 60 -7.64 15.31 14.78
C LEU A 60 -8.63 16.45 15.13
N THR A 61 -9.45 16.85 14.17
CA THR A 61 -10.51 17.87 14.39
C THR A 61 -11.51 17.42 15.44
N ARG A 62 -11.95 16.15 15.42
CA ARG A 62 -12.96 15.61 16.34
C ARG A 62 -12.46 15.33 17.74
N LEU A 63 -11.20 14.95 17.88
CA LEU A 63 -10.64 14.61 19.19
C LEU A 63 -10.51 15.84 20.09
N GLY A 64 -10.16 16.99 19.56
CA GLY A 64 -10.04 18.23 20.35
C GLY A 64 -9.11 18.07 21.55
N SER A 65 -9.44 18.74 22.67
CA SER A 65 -8.64 18.75 23.90
C SER A 65 -8.99 17.67 24.92
N ARG A 66 -9.98 16.82 24.66
CA ARG A 66 -10.35 15.72 25.59
C ARG A 66 -9.28 14.64 25.52
N LYS A 67 -8.75 14.23 26.66
CA LYS A 67 -7.64 13.25 26.78
C LYS A 67 -8.12 11.80 26.92
N GLY A 68 -7.25 10.88 26.48
CA GLY A 68 -7.39 9.44 26.59
C GLY A 68 -7.58 8.74 25.25
N PRO A 69 -7.34 7.42 25.16
CA PRO A 69 -7.33 6.65 23.92
C PRO A 69 -8.74 6.54 23.31
N ARG A 70 -9.01 7.36 22.30
CA ARG A 70 -10.31 7.41 21.63
C ARG A 70 -10.25 7.02 20.14
N CYS A 71 -9.05 7.01 19.58
CA CYS A 71 -8.85 6.57 18.21
C CYS A 71 -7.84 5.43 18.15
N LEU A 72 -8.17 4.38 17.40
CA LEU A 72 -7.27 3.28 17.08
C LEU A 72 -7.12 3.19 15.56
N VAL A 73 -5.87 3.24 15.10
CA VAL A 73 -5.49 2.99 13.71
C VAL A 73 -4.69 1.68 13.66
N LEU A 74 -5.15 0.71 12.89
CA LEU A 74 -4.43 -0.53 12.65
C LEU A 74 -3.69 -0.46 11.31
N GLU A 75 -2.41 -0.80 11.38
CA GLU A 75 -1.49 -0.83 10.25
C GLU A 75 -0.85 -2.22 10.10
N PRO A 76 -0.70 -2.76 8.87
CA PRO A 76 -0.12 -4.09 8.68
C PRO A 76 1.36 -4.17 9.05
N THR A 77 2.11 -3.07 8.96
CA THR A 77 3.55 -3.05 9.18
C THR A 77 4.01 -1.90 10.06
N ARG A 78 5.20 -2.08 10.64
CA ARG A 78 5.84 -1.07 11.50
C ARG A 78 6.13 0.22 10.75
N GLU A 79 6.58 0.09 9.52
CA GLU A 79 6.93 1.23 8.67
C GLU A 79 5.71 2.07 8.37
N LEU A 80 4.58 1.43 8.04
CA LEU A 80 3.31 2.14 7.84
C LEU A 80 2.82 2.80 9.12
N ALA A 81 2.88 2.08 10.24
CA ALA A 81 2.50 2.66 11.53
C ALA A 81 3.33 3.91 11.87
N LEU A 82 4.65 3.89 11.60
CA LEU A 82 5.52 5.07 11.77
C LEU A 82 5.21 6.19 10.77
N GLN A 83 4.86 5.87 9.53
CA GLN A 83 4.47 6.88 8.53
C GLN A 83 3.16 7.56 8.92
N VAL A 84 2.19 6.79 9.42
CA VAL A 84 0.91 7.32 9.88
C VAL A 84 1.11 8.14 11.17
N GLU A 85 1.96 7.70 12.11
CA GLU A 85 2.34 8.49 13.28
C GLU A 85 2.90 9.84 12.87
N ASN A 86 3.90 9.87 12.00
CA ASN A 86 4.51 11.10 11.51
C ASN A 86 3.47 12.02 10.84
N ALA A 87 2.58 11.46 10.03
CA ALA A 87 1.51 12.21 9.38
C ALA A 87 0.58 12.87 10.41
N PHE A 88 0.12 12.11 11.41
CA PHE A 88 -0.70 12.64 12.50
C PHE A 88 0.02 13.74 13.29
N GLN A 89 1.32 13.55 13.59
CA GLN A 89 2.13 14.55 14.30
C GLN A 89 2.29 15.85 13.49
N TYR A 90 2.53 15.74 12.18
CA TYR A 90 2.65 16.90 11.30
C TYR A 90 1.33 17.64 11.13
N TYR A 91 0.23 16.91 10.89
CA TYR A 91 -1.09 17.54 10.73
C TYR A 91 -1.61 18.10 12.05
N GLY A 92 -1.35 17.43 13.17
CA GLY A 92 -1.79 17.80 14.50
C GLY A 92 -0.85 18.72 15.27
N ARG A 93 0.23 19.24 14.65
CA ARG A 93 1.29 20.02 15.34
C ARG A 93 0.82 21.29 16.07
N PHE A 94 -0.36 21.78 15.76
CA PHE A 94 -1.01 22.92 16.43
C PHE A 94 -2.21 22.48 17.28
N SER A 95 -2.39 21.20 17.51
CA SER A 95 -3.41 20.61 18.37
C SER A 95 -2.77 20.03 19.64
N GLU A 96 -3.60 19.75 20.65
CA GLU A 96 -3.16 19.11 21.90
C GLU A 96 -3.32 17.59 21.88
N VAL A 97 -3.52 16.97 20.71
CA VAL A 97 -3.75 15.53 20.56
C VAL A 97 -2.44 14.78 20.69
N GLU A 98 -2.39 13.84 21.64
CA GLU A 98 -1.22 12.99 21.87
C GLU A 98 -1.31 11.69 21.04
N ILE A 99 -0.23 11.37 20.33
CA ILE A 99 -0.18 10.27 19.38
C ILE A 99 0.87 9.26 19.83
N GLY A 100 0.50 7.99 19.88
CA GLY A 100 1.41 6.91 20.23
C GLY A 100 1.42 5.79 19.21
N VAL A 101 2.64 5.32 18.84
CA VAL A 101 2.82 4.20 17.93
C VAL A 101 3.30 2.95 18.66
N PHE A 102 2.66 1.79 18.32
CA PHE A 102 2.86 0.50 18.99
C PHE A 102 3.08 -0.61 17.97
N TYR A 103 4.32 -1.11 17.87
CA TYR A 103 4.69 -2.17 16.92
C TYR A 103 5.67 -3.17 17.53
N GLY A 104 5.69 -4.37 16.99
CA GLY A 104 6.53 -5.46 17.48
C GLY A 104 8.02 -5.34 17.07
N GLY A 105 8.90 -6.21 17.65
CA GLY A 105 10.33 -6.30 17.34
C GLY A 105 11.19 -5.19 17.91
N VAL A 106 10.65 -4.42 18.87
CA VAL A 106 11.37 -3.46 19.71
C VAL A 106 10.97 -3.70 21.17
N GLY A 107 11.81 -3.23 22.11
CA GLY A 107 11.54 -3.31 23.53
C GLY A 107 10.22 -2.62 23.92
N TYR A 108 9.76 -2.91 25.14
CA TYR A 108 8.52 -2.35 25.66
C TYR A 108 8.68 -0.98 26.32
N ASP A 109 9.89 -0.64 26.78
CA ASP A 109 10.10 0.48 27.70
C ASP A 109 9.63 1.82 27.14
N ARG A 110 9.94 2.10 25.86
CA ARG A 110 9.45 3.32 25.18
C ARG A 110 7.93 3.33 25.06
N GLN A 111 7.34 2.19 24.70
CA GLN A 111 5.91 2.08 24.48
C GLN A 111 5.12 2.13 25.81
N LYS A 112 5.68 1.58 26.89
CA LYS A 112 5.10 1.71 28.24
C LYS A 112 5.09 3.17 28.70
N LYS A 113 6.18 3.90 28.50
CA LYS A 113 6.24 5.34 28.82
C LYS A 113 5.21 6.16 28.05
N LEU A 114 4.96 5.85 26.78
CA LEU A 114 3.92 6.50 25.99
C LEU A 114 2.52 6.23 26.58
N LEU A 115 2.24 5.00 27.04
CA LEU A 115 0.97 4.65 27.67
C LEU A 115 0.80 5.31 29.04
N GLU A 116 1.87 5.42 29.83
CA GLU A 116 1.87 6.11 31.12
C GLU A 116 1.65 7.62 30.97
N PHE A 117 2.23 8.23 29.93
CA PHE A 117 2.03 9.64 29.62
C PHE A 117 0.59 9.92 29.16
N GLY A 118 -0.04 8.94 28.52
CA GLY A 118 -1.37 9.03 27.94
C GLY A 118 -1.33 9.40 26.47
N VAL A 119 -2.13 8.67 25.66
CA VAL A 119 -2.28 8.89 24.23
C VAL A 119 -3.74 9.01 23.87
N ASP A 120 -4.07 9.86 22.92
CA ASP A 120 -5.41 10.05 22.38
C ASP A 120 -5.63 9.19 21.12
N VAL A 121 -4.57 9.05 20.31
CA VAL A 121 -4.53 8.21 19.11
C VAL A 121 -3.52 7.09 19.29
N ILE A 122 -4.00 5.85 19.19
CA ILE A 122 -3.19 4.64 19.15
C ILE A 122 -3.02 4.24 17.69
N ILE A 123 -1.77 4.18 17.23
CA ILE A 123 -1.43 3.62 15.91
C ILE A 123 -0.68 2.33 16.17
N ALA A 124 -1.16 1.20 15.66
CA ALA A 124 -0.59 -0.08 16.06
C ALA A 124 -0.56 -1.13 14.96
N THR A 125 0.44 -2.04 15.07
CA THR A 125 0.37 -3.32 14.34
C THR A 125 -0.40 -4.35 15.15
N PRO A 126 -1.24 -5.22 14.51
CA PRO A 126 -2.16 -6.11 15.21
C PRO A 126 -1.51 -6.96 16.31
N GLY A 127 -0.41 -7.65 16.00
CA GLY A 127 0.24 -8.55 16.96
C GLY A 127 0.76 -7.85 18.22
N ARG A 128 1.34 -6.63 18.11
CA ARG A 128 1.82 -5.87 19.27
C ARG A 128 0.67 -5.31 20.10
N LEU A 129 -0.40 -4.88 19.46
CA LEU A 129 -1.58 -4.38 20.16
C LEU A 129 -2.20 -5.47 21.03
N LEU A 130 -2.38 -6.68 20.49
CA LEU A 130 -2.88 -7.83 21.23
C LEU A 130 -1.94 -8.23 22.38
N ASP A 131 -0.64 -8.23 22.18
CA ASP A 131 0.33 -8.51 23.23
C ASP A 131 0.27 -7.49 24.38
N LEU A 132 0.17 -6.18 24.08
CA LEU A 132 0.00 -5.14 25.10
C LEU A 132 -1.33 -5.26 25.83
N GLN A 133 -2.40 -5.59 25.12
CA GLN A 133 -3.72 -5.82 25.72
C GLN A 133 -3.73 -7.05 26.64
N GLN A 134 -3.15 -8.17 26.22
CA GLN A 134 -3.03 -9.39 27.02
C GLN A 134 -2.23 -9.17 28.32
N ARG A 135 -1.26 -8.26 28.28
CA ARG A 135 -0.48 -7.85 29.46
C ARG A 135 -1.20 -6.86 30.35
N GLY A 136 -2.41 -6.44 30.01
CA GLY A 136 -3.17 -5.43 30.75
C GLY A 136 -2.58 -4.01 30.67
N LEU A 137 -1.69 -3.75 29.71
CA LEU A 137 -1.04 -2.46 29.51
C LEU A 137 -1.85 -1.51 28.61
N MET A 138 -2.83 -2.04 27.88
CA MET A 138 -3.66 -1.26 26.94
C MET A 138 -5.14 -1.62 27.13
N ASP A 139 -5.97 -0.59 27.19
CA ASP A 139 -7.43 -0.70 27.26
C ASP A 139 -8.08 -0.07 26.03
N LEU A 140 -8.87 -0.84 25.30
CA LEU A 140 -9.53 -0.41 24.08
C LEU A 140 -11.02 -0.05 24.28
N ARG A 141 -11.53 -0.10 25.51
CA ARG A 141 -12.96 0.11 25.82
C ARG A 141 -13.44 1.55 25.62
N SER A 142 -12.52 2.49 25.46
CA SER A 142 -12.82 3.92 25.24
C SER A 142 -12.71 4.34 23.77
N ILE A 143 -12.40 3.41 22.85
CA ILE A 143 -12.23 3.71 21.42
C ILE A 143 -13.56 4.16 20.80
N GLU A 144 -13.59 5.36 20.29
CA GLU A 144 -14.71 6.00 19.59
C GLU A 144 -14.56 5.88 18.05
N ILE A 145 -13.32 5.80 17.55
CA ILE A 145 -13.00 5.70 16.13
C ILE A 145 -12.00 4.57 15.91
N LEU A 146 -12.34 3.64 15.02
CA LEU A 146 -11.46 2.57 14.55
C LEU A 146 -11.15 2.77 13.07
N VAL A 147 -9.87 2.81 12.72
CA VAL A 147 -9.39 2.82 11.35
C VAL A 147 -8.66 1.52 11.06
N LEU A 148 -9.08 0.84 10.01
CA LEU A 148 -8.40 -0.31 9.42
C LEU A 148 -7.79 0.16 8.12
N ASP A 149 -6.47 0.41 8.07
CA ASP A 149 -5.79 0.86 6.85
C ASP A 149 -5.00 -0.27 6.19
N GLU A 150 -4.90 -0.26 4.86
CA GLU A 150 -4.23 -1.28 4.05
C GLU A 150 -4.72 -2.72 4.40
N VAL A 151 -6.07 -2.90 4.43
CA VAL A 151 -6.67 -4.17 4.90
C VAL A 151 -6.36 -5.34 3.97
N ASP A 152 -6.25 -5.12 2.67
CA ASP A 152 -5.78 -6.12 1.70
C ASP A 152 -4.38 -6.64 2.06
N ARG A 153 -3.51 -5.77 2.51
CA ARG A 153 -2.20 -6.17 3.00
C ARG A 153 -2.27 -6.91 4.34
N MET A 154 -3.19 -6.54 5.23
CA MET A 154 -3.42 -7.33 6.45
C MET A 154 -3.90 -8.74 6.12
N LEU A 155 -4.72 -8.91 5.08
CA LEU A 155 -5.14 -10.21 4.55
C LEU A 155 -3.95 -11.01 4.05
N ASP A 156 -3.12 -10.43 3.16
CA ASP A 156 -1.93 -11.08 2.59
C ASP A 156 -0.93 -11.55 3.67
N MET A 157 -0.84 -10.83 4.77
CA MET A 157 0.01 -11.15 5.92
C MET A 157 -0.63 -12.10 6.93
N GLY A 158 -1.88 -12.50 6.72
CA GLY A 158 -2.62 -13.40 7.60
C GLY A 158 -3.09 -12.78 8.91
N PHE A 159 -3.19 -11.44 8.99
CA PHE A 159 -3.59 -10.74 10.22
C PHE A 159 -5.11 -10.63 10.43
N LEU A 160 -5.96 -11.06 9.49
CA LEU A 160 -7.41 -10.93 9.67
C LEU A 160 -7.95 -11.57 10.96
N PRO A 161 -7.45 -12.75 11.43
CA PRO A 161 -7.87 -13.29 12.71
C PRO A 161 -7.54 -12.38 13.90
N ASP A 162 -6.39 -11.72 13.86
CA ASP A 162 -5.98 -10.79 14.93
C ASP A 162 -6.76 -9.48 14.85
N VAL A 163 -7.03 -8.97 13.65
CA VAL A 163 -7.92 -7.82 13.45
C VAL A 163 -9.30 -8.09 14.02
N ARG A 164 -9.89 -9.28 13.79
CA ARG A 164 -11.19 -9.66 14.37
C ARG A 164 -11.17 -9.62 15.91
N LYS A 165 -10.15 -10.19 16.55
CA LYS A 165 -10.00 -10.14 18.03
C LYS A 165 -9.92 -8.70 18.54
N ILE A 166 -9.16 -7.82 17.86
CA ILE A 166 -9.03 -6.42 18.24
C ILE A 166 -10.37 -5.69 18.12
N VAL A 167 -11.08 -5.92 17.02
CA VAL A 167 -12.43 -5.33 16.80
C VAL A 167 -13.41 -5.72 17.90
N GLU A 168 -13.36 -6.97 18.39
CA GLU A 168 -14.19 -7.48 19.50
C GLU A 168 -13.87 -6.82 20.85
N LEU A 169 -12.62 -6.37 21.05
CA LEU A 169 -12.20 -5.65 22.26
C LEU A 169 -12.64 -4.17 22.25
N CYS A 170 -12.96 -3.62 21.11
CA CYS A 170 -13.44 -2.24 20.97
C CYS A 170 -14.95 -2.14 21.23
N PRO A 171 -15.45 -0.97 21.68
CA PRO A 171 -16.88 -0.76 21.85
C PRO A 171 -17.67 -1.04 20.55
N LYS A 172 -18.88 -1.60 20.72
CA LYS A 172 -19.78 -1.81 19.57
C LYS A 172 -20.26 -0.48 18.97
N GLN A 173 -20.47 0.54 19.81
CA GLN A 173 -20.84 1.89 19.38
C GLN A 173 -19.57 2.70 19.12
N ARG A 174 -19.07 2.63 17.91
CA ARG A 174 -17.94 3.40 17.41
C ARG A 174 -18.15 3.76 15.94
N GLN A 175 -17.41 4.68 15.43
CA GLN A 175 -17.24 4.86 13.99
C GLN A 175 -16.14 3.94 13.50
N THR A 176 -16.36 3.28 12.35
CA THR A 176 -15.33 2.42 11.75
C THR A 176 -15.03 2.89 10.33
N LEU A 177 -13.75 3.05 10.01
CA LEU A 177 -13.24 3.44 8.71
C LEU A 177 -12.38 2.29 8.18
N LEU A 178 -12.63 1.83 6.97
CA LEU A 178 -11.88 0.78 6.31
C LEU A 178 -11.27 1.33 5.02
N PHE A 179 -9.95 1.28 4.93
CA PHE A 179 -9.21 1.67 3.74
C PHE A 179 -8.47 0.48 3.15
N SER A 180 -8.63 0.28 1.84
CA SER A 180 -8.00 -0.81 1.11
C SER A 180 -7.85 -0.43 -0.36
N ALA A 181 -6.82 -0.92 -1.04
CA ALA A 181 -6.71 -0.74 -2.49
C ALA A 181 -7.61 -1.73 -3.24
N THR A 182 -7.83 -2.92 -2.67
CA THR A 182 -8.69 -3.98 -3.24
C THR A 182 -9.69 -4.49 -2.20
N ILE A 183 -10.86 -4.97 -2.67
CA ILE A 183 -11.92 -5.54 -1.82
C ILE A 183 -12.24 -6.96 -2.31
N PRO A 184 -11.37 -7.96 -2.04
CA PRO A 184 -11.68 -9.36 -2.28
C PRO A 184 -12.77 -9.87 -1.31
N PRO A 185 -13.36 -11.06 -1.53
CA PRO A 185 -14.48 -11.59 -0.75
C PRO A 185 -14.21 -11.66 0.76
N GLU A 186 -12.98 -11.92 1.18
CA GLU A 186 -12.55 -11.98 2.58
C GLU A 186 -12.64 -10.62 3.25
N ILE A 187 -12.25 -9.55 2.55
CA ILE A 187 -12.33 -8.17 3.04
C ILE A 187 -13.79 -7.69 3.01
N ASP A 188 -14.56 -8.03 1.98
CA ASP A 188 -15.99 -7.74 1.92
C ASP A 188 -16.73 -8.38 3.10
N SER A 189 -16.41 -9.63 3.44
CA SER A 189 -16.92 -10.32 4.63
C SER A 189 -16.52 -9.62 5.93
N LEU A 190 -15.27 -9.14 6.05
CA LEU A 190 -14.82 -8.37 7.20
C LEU A 190 -15.57 -7.04 7.29
N ALA A 191 -15.67 -6.31 6.18
CA ALA A 191 -16.35 -5.02 6.09
C ALA A 191 -17.83 -5.13 6.51
N SER A 192 -18.55 -6.12 5.99
CA SER A 192 -19.94 -6.40 6.34
C SER A 192 -20.14 -6.73 7.82
N TRP A 193 -19.13 -7.31 8.48
CA TRP A 193 -19.19 -7.64 9.90
C TRP A 193 -18.84 -6.46 10.81
N VAL A 194 -17.90 -5.59 10.40
CA VAL A 194 -17.33 -4.54 11.27
C VAL A 194 -17.96 -3.17 11.10
N LEU A 195 -18.49 -2.86 9.91
CA LEU A 195 -19.07 -1.56 9.54
C LEU A 195 -20.59 -1.57 9.67
N ARG A 196 -21.16 -0.38 9.87
CA ARG A 196 -22.61 -0.15 9.97
C ARG A 196 -23.04 0.84 8.91
N ASP A 197 -23.83 0.38 7.96
CA ASP A 197 -24.34 1.18 6.85
C ASP A 197 -23.26 2.09 6.23
N PRO A 198 -22.14 1.50 5.76
CA PRO A 198 -20.99 2.27 5.33
C PRO A 198 -21.25 3.01 4.02
N VAL A 199 -20.70 4.22 3.92
CA VAL A 199 -20.59 4.91 2.63
C VAL A 199 -19.36 4.37 1.90
N VAL A 200 -19.54 3.94 0.64
CA VAL A 200 -18.43 3.41 -0.18
C VAL A 200 -17.90 4.52 -1.08
N ILE A 201 -16.64 4.87 -0.91
CA ILE A 201 -15.90 5.82 -1.73
C ILE A 201 -14.90 5.06 -2.59
N ASN A 202 -14.99 5.24 -3.90
CA ASN A 202 -14.13 4.56 -4.88
C ASN A 202 -13.42 5.62 -5.74
N ILE A 203 -12.14 5.83 -5.49
CA ILE A 203 -11.34 6.76 -6.29
C ILE A 203 -10.55 5.98 -7.34
N GLY A 204 -11.01 6.06 -8.57
CA GLY A 204 -10.52 5.50 -9.83
C GLY A 204 -9.18 4.76 -9.80
N VAL A 205 -9.22 3.42 -9.59
CA VAL A 205 -8.05 2.71 -9.10
C VAL A 205 -7.30 1.93 -10.18
N ARG A 206 -7.97 1.51 -11.25
CA ARG A 206 -7.41 0.41 -12.06
C ARG A 206 -6.55 0.84 -13.25
N ARG A 207 -6.61 2.10 -13.70
CA ARG A 207 -5.95 2.54 -14.94
C ARG A 207 -4.89 3.63 -14.76
N ALA A 208 -5.02 4.51 -13.78
CA ALA A 208 -4.19 5.72 -13.69
C ALA A 208 -2.66 5.46 -13.64
N ALA A 209 -2.19 4.47 -12.89
CA ALA A 209 -0.75 4.17 -12.85
C ALA A 209 -0.24 3.54 -14.16
N ALA A 210 -1.07 2.73 -14.85
CA ALA A 210 -0.71 2.16 -16.14
C ALA A 210 -0.74 3.18 -17.29
N GLU A 211 -1.46 4.29 -17.12
CA GLU A 211 -1.55 5.36 -18.10
C GLU A 211 -0.38 6.36 -18.02
N THR A 212 0.23 6.51 -16.84
CA THR A 212 1.30 7.48 -16.57
C THR A 212 2.70 6.88 -16.61
N VAL A 213 2.82 5.55 -16.63
CA VAL A 213 4.10 4.83 -16.62
C VAL A 213 4.33 4.17 -17.98
N THR A 214 5.48 4.41 -18.60
CA THR A 214 5.92 3.63 -19.76
C THR A 214 6.33 2.24 -19.27
N HIS A 215 5.65 1.20 -19.70
CA HIS A 215 5.94 -0.15 -19.23
C HIS A 215 6.08 -1.16 -20.37
N ALA A 216 6.97 -2.15 -20.18
CA ALA A 216 7.27 -3.16 -21.19
C ALA A 216 7.56 -4.52 -20.54
N PHE A 217 7.18 -5.59 -21.23
CA PHE A 217 7.58 -6.96 -20.93
C PHE A 217 8.82 -7.35 -21.72
N TYR A 218 9.79 -7.93 -21.04
CA TYR A 218 11.03 -8.46 -21.60
C TYR A 218 11.03 -9.98 -21.52
N PRO A 219 10.62 -10.69 -22.57
CA PRO A 219 10.66 -12.15 -22.61
C PRO A 219 12.10 -12.66 -22.51
N VAL A 220 12.35 -13.62 -21.62
CA VAL A 220 13.70 -14.12 -21.36
C VAL A 220 13.66 -15.58 -20.84
N ALA A 221 14.70 -16.36 -21.14
CA ALA A 221 14.88 -17.65 -20.49
C ALA A 221 15.25 -17.49 -19.01
N ALA A 222 14.75 -18.37 -18.13
CA ALA A 222 14.97 -18.27 -16.68
C ALA A 222 16.46 -18.13 -16.32
N ALA A 223 17.34 -18.89 -16.98
CA ALA A 223 18.79 -18.85 -16.76
C ALA A 223 19.44 -17.51 -17.14
N GLN A 224 18.78 -16.69 -17.98
CA GLN A 224 19.32 -15.40 -18.45
C GLN A 224 18.69 -14.18 -17.76
N LYS A 225 17.76 -14.37 -16.80
CA LYS A 225 17.07 -13.24 -16.14
C LYS A 225 18.04 -12.25 -15.52
N PHE A 226 19.07 -12.73 -14.82
CA PHE A 226 20.02 -11.85 -14.16
C PHE A 226 20.90 -11.08 -15.16
N ASP A 227 21.36 -11.74 -16.21
CA ASP A 227 22.20 -11.10 -17.23
C ASP A 227 21.42 -10.02 -17.99
N LEU A 228 20.12 -10.29 -18.27
CA LEU A 228 19.25 -9.29 -18.87
C LEU A 228 18.98 -8.12 -17.92
N LEU A 229 18.76 -8.39 -16.62
CA LEU A 229 18.61 -7.34 -15.60
C LEU A 229 19.84 -6.42 -15.57
N VAL A 230 21.06 -6.97 -15.58
CA VAL A 230 22.29 -6.18 -15.58
C VAL A 230 22.39 -5.33 -16.83
N GLN A 231 22.15 -5.91 -17.99
CA GLN A 231 22.21 -5.13 -19.23
C GLN A 231 21.12 -4.04 -19.31
N LEU A 232 19.93 -4.28 -18.80
CA LEU A 232 18.89 -3.25 -18.69
C LEU A 232 19.35 -2.11 -17.77
N LEU A 233 19.94 -2.42 -16.62
CA LEU A 233 20.51 -1.40 -15.73
C LEU A 233 21.61 -0.58 -16.41
N GLU A 234 22.55 -1.24 -17.10
CA GLU A 234 23.67 -0.56 -17.76
C GLU A 234 23.24 0.31 -18.95
N GLN A 235 22.17 -0.08 -19.67
CA GLN A 235 21.68 0.66 -20.84
C GLN A 235 20.66 1.74 -20.50
N THR A 236 20.19 1.78 -19.24
CA THR A 236 19.15 2.71 -18.80
C THR A 236 19.77 3.83 -17.97
N HIS A 237 19.43 5.06 -18.31
CA HIS A 237 19.80 6.23 -17.48
C HIS A 237 18.83 6.34 -16.33
N TYR A 238 19.21 5.83 -15.17
CA TYR A 238 18.39 5.90 -13.96
C TYR A 238 19.09 6.68 -12.84
N GLU A 239 18.30 7.32 -11.99
CA GLU A 239 18.76 7.91 -10.73
C GLU A 239 18.44 6.99 -9.55
N SER A 240 17.29 6.31 -9.60
CA SER A 240 16.84 5.38 -8.59
C SER A 240 16.00 4.26 -9.19
N VAL A 241 16.28 3.02 -8.79
CA VAL A 241 15.59 1.82 -9.28
C VAL A 241 15.09 0.97 -8.12
N ILE A 242 13.83 0.51 -8.20
CA ILE A 242 13.36 -0.58 -7.36
C ILE A 242 13.30 -1.86 -8.18
N ILE A 243 13.94 -2.93 -7.68
CA ILE A 243 13.89 -4.27 -8.26
C ILE A 243 13.01 -5.14 -7.38
N PHE A 244 11.89 -5.62 -7.91
CA PHE A 244 10.97 -6.51 -7.21
C PHE A 244 11.30 -7.98 -7.47
N THR A 245 11.40 -8.76 -6.40
CA THR A 245 11.63 -10.21 -6.41
C THR A 245 10.51 -10.93 -5.67
N ARG A 246 10.26 -12.18 -6.03
CA ARG A 246 9.25 -13.02 -5.38
C ARG A 246 9.68 -13.51 -4.01
N THR A 247 10.96 -13.82 -3.83
CA THR A 247 11.48 -14.42 -2.61
C THR A 247 12.59 -13.57 -1.98
N LYS A 248 12.73 -13.67 -0.65
CA LYS A 248 13.79 -13.03 0.10
C LYS A 248 15.20 -13.54 -0.27
N GLN A 249 15.32 -14.85 -0.58
CA GLN A 249 16.57 -15.42 -1.06
C GLN A 249 16.99 -14.83 -2.39
N ALA A 250 16.04 -14.68 -3.35
CA ALA A 250 16.35 -14.01 -4.61
C ALA A 250 16.74 -12.54 -4.42
N ALA A 251 16.12 -11.86 -3.44
CA ALA A 251 16.49 -10.47 -3.13
C ALA A 251 17.92 -10.36 -2.64
N ASP A 252 18.35 -11.25 -1.74
CA ASP A 252 19.72 -11.29 -1.24
C ASP A 252 20.72 -11.65 -2.37
N GLU A 253 20.42 -12.70 -3.14
CA GLU A 253 21.28 -13.15 -4.24
C GLU A 253 21.50 -12.04 -5.29
N ILE A 254 20.42 -11.39 -5.74
CA ILE A 254 20.50 -10.32 -6.73
C ILE A 254 21.30 -9.14 -6.17
N SER A 255 21.03 -8.75 -4.93
CA SER A 255 21.76 -7.67 -4.28
C SER A 255 23.26 -7.94 -4.22
N ASP A 256 23.65 -9.14 -3.79
CA ASP A 256 25.06 -9.48 -3.63
C ASP A 256 25.77 -9.53 -4.99
N ARG A 257 25.13 -10.08 -6.02
CA ARG A 257 25.64 -10.09 -7.38
C ARG A 257 25.79 -8.66 -7.95
N LEU A 258 24.82 -7.78 -7.72
CA LEU A 258 24.89 -6.38 -8.16
C LEU A 258 25.99 -5.60 -7.41
N LYS A 259 26.20 -5.85 -6.13
CA LYS A 259 27.32 -5.26 -5.37
C LYS A 259 28.70 -5.68 -5.91
N VAL A 260 28.86 -6.93 -6.34
CA VAL A 260 30.07 -7.40 -7.03
C VAL A 260 30.33 -6.60 -8.30
N LEU A 261 29.26 -6.21 -9.01
CA LEU A 261 29.33 -5.34 -10.18
C LEU A 261 29.44 -3.84 -9.82
N LYS A 262 29.63 -3.52 -8.54
CA LYS A 262 29.83 -2.16 -7.99
C LYS A 262 28.61 -1.26 -8.02
N HIS A 263 27.41 -1.80 -8.15
CA HIS A 263 26.19 -1.03 -7.91
C HIS A 263 26.02 -0.72 -6.43
N SER A 264 25.46 0.45 -6.12
CA SER A 264 25.12 0.85 -4.77
C SER A 264 23.71 0.32 -4.41
N VAL A 265 23.66 -0.80 -3.66
CA VAL A 265 22.43 -1.60 -3.48
C VAL A 265 22.03 -1.72 -2.01
N ALA A 266 20.77 -1.43 -1.73
CA ALA A 266 20.08 -1.78 -0.50
C ALA A 266 19.10 -2.95 -0.71
N VAL A 267 18.80 -3.69 0.37
CA VAL A 267 17.87 -4.84 0.34
C VAL A 267 16.77 -4.65 1.37
N LEU A 268 15.54 -5.00 0.98
CA LEU A 268 14.37 -4.87 1.83
C LEU A 268 13.48 -6.11 1.77
N HIS A 269 13.50 -6.93 2.82
CA HIS A 269 12.60 -8.09 3.00
C HIS A 269 12.38 -8.42 4.47
N SER A 270 11.49 -9.38 4.77
CA SER A 270 11.02 -9.70 6.12
C SER A 270 12.13 -10.19 7.08
N ASP A 271 13.20 -10.80 6.58
CA ASP A 271 14.30 -11.34 7.43
C ASP A 271 15.31 -10.27 7.83
N ARG A 272 15.24 -9.05 7.27
CA ARG A 272 16.03 -7.92 7.74
C ARG A 272 15.45 -7.37 9.04
N ASN A 273 16.34 -7.10 10.00
CA ASN A 273 15.89 -6.47 11.25
C ASN A 273 15.42 -5.02 11.01
N GLN A 274 14.68 -4.46 11.98
CA GLN A 274 14.06 -3.15 11.81
C GLN A 274 15.06 -2.01 11.56
N ARG A 275 16.23 -2.07 12.20
CA ARG A 275 17.30 -1.06 12.00
C ARG A 275 17.83 -1.10 10.56
N GLU A 276 18.08 -2.29 10.04
CA GLU A 276 18.53 -2.49 8.65
C GLU A 276 17.48 -2.01 7.65
N ARG A 277 16.20 -2.29 7.89
CA ARG A 277 15.11 -1.85 7.02
C ARG A 277 14.97 -0.33 6.98
N ILE A 278 15.04 0.34 8.13
CA ILE A 278 15.01 1.80 8.20
C ILE A 278 16.24 2.38 7.48
N ALA A 279 17.44 1.85 7.76
CA ALA A 279 18.66 2.32 7.12
C ALA A 279 18.64 2.14 5.59
N ALA A 280 18.11 1.01 5.09
CA ALA A 280 17.94 0.76 3.66
C ALA A 280 17.01 1.79 3.00
N LEU A 281 15.85 2.05 3.63
CA LEU A 281 14.87 3.01 3.13
C LEU A 281 15.37 4.44 3.16
N GLU A 282 15.97 4.87 4.28
CA GLU A 282 16.53 6.22 4.40
C GLU A 282 17.70 6.43 3.45
N GLY A 283 18.59 5.44 3.34
CA GLY A 283 19.72 5.51 2.42
C GLY A 283 19.27 5.59 0.96
N PHE A 284 18.24 4.82 0.58
CA PHE A 284 17.65 4.89 -0.75
C PHE A 284 16.97 6.25 -1.02
N LYS A 285 16.17 6.76 -0.08
CA LYS A 285 15.54 8.09 -0.19
C LYS A 285 16.56 9.24 -0.30
N LYS A 286 17.71 9.11 0.35
CA LYS A 286 18.80 10.12 0.32
C LYS A 286 19.74 9.97 -0.88
N GLY A 287 19.52 8.98 -1.75
CA GLY A 287 20.39 8.69 -2.89
C GLY A 287 21.74 8.03 -2.50
N THR A 288 21.90 7.54 -1.26
CA THR A 288 23.07 6.75 -0.85
C THR A 288 23.08 5.39 -1.58
N TYR A 289 21.91 4.84 -1.82
CA TYR A 289 21.70 3.65 -2.64
C TYR A 289 20.91 4.03 -3.88
N GLU A 290 21.39 3.66 -5.05
CA GLU A 290 20.72 3.87 -6.33
C GLU A 290 19.76 2.74 -6.68
N VAL A 291 19.97 1.54 -6.12
CA VAL A 291 19.15 0.35 -6.33
C VAL A 291 18.60 -0.15 -5.01
N LEU A 292 17.30 -0.40 -4.96
CA LEU A 292 16.62 -1.08 -3.86
C LEU A 292 16.05 -2.40 -4.35
N VAL A 293 16.57 -3.53 -3.86
CA VAL A 293 16.01 -4.86 -4.14
C VAL A 293 15.02 -5.21 -3.05
N ALA A 294 13.77 -5.51 -3.40
CA ALA A 294 12.71 -5.70 -2.43
C ALA A 294 11.74 -6.82 -2.78
N THR A 295 11.14 -7.43 -1.75
CA THR A 295 9.95 -8.28 -1.91
C THR A 295 8.68 -7.44 -1.78
N ASP A 296 7.55 -7.90 -2.40
CA ASP A 296 6.27 -7.21 -2.33
C ASP A 296 5.84 -6.88 -0.91
N ILE A 297 5.84 -7.90 -0.04
CA ILE A 297 5.41 -7.76 1.37
C ILE A 297 6.20 -6.67 2.07
N ALA A 298 7.47 -6.53 1.79
CA ALA A 298 8.31 -5.54 2.44
C ALA A 298 8.20 -4.14 1.85
N ALA A 299 7.91 -4.01 0.56
CA ALA A 299 7.88 -2.74 -0.16
C ALA A 299 6.47 -2.12 -0.25
N ARG A 300 5.39 -2.93 -0.13
CA ARG A 300 4.01 -2.43 -0.17
C ARG A 300 3.73 -1.44 0.95
N GLY A 301 3.00 -0.38 0.61
CA GLY A 301 2.56 0.66 1.55
C GLY A 301 3.69 1.57 2.05
N LEU A 302 4.96 1.29 1.72
CA LEU A 302 6.04 2.23 2.03
C LEU A 302 5.93 3.45 1.12
N ASP A 303 6.19 4.61 1.70
CA ASP A 303 6.36 5.84 0.95
C ASP A 303 7.72 5.82 0.23
N ILE A 304 7.79 4.96 -0.78
CA ILE A 304 8.84 4.94 -1.79
C ILE A 304 8.15 5.32 -3.09
N ALA A 305 8.17 6.58 -3.40
CA ALA A 305 7.55 7.13 -4.58
C ALA A 305 8.54 8.03 -5.34
N GLY A 306 8.28 8.25 -6.62
CA GLY A 306 9.11 9.11 -7.45
C GLY A 306 10.44 8.48 -7.85
N VAL A 307 10.55 7.13 -7.80
CA VAL A 307 11.70 6.46 -8.40
C VAL A 307 11.65 6.58 -9.91
N THR A 308 12.81 6.67 -10.55
CA THR A 308 12.86 6.80 -12.00
C THR A 308 12.45 5.51 -12.71
N HIS A 309 12.80 4.36 -12.14
CA HIS A 309 12.54 3.05 -12.73
C HIS A 309 12.03 2.01 -11.75
N VAL A 310 11.14 1.14 -12.23
CA VAL A 310 10.74 -0.09 -11.56
C VAL A 310 11.14 -1.29 -12.42
N MET A 311 11.82 -2.26 -11.85
CA MET A 311 12.16 -3.51 -12.51
C MET A 311 11.52 -4.70 -11.79
N ASN A 312 10.59 -5.38 -12.43
CA ASN A 312 10.03 -6.62 -11.93
C ASN A 312 10.93 -7.76 -12.40
N TYR A 313 11.88 -8.18 -11.55
CA TYR A 313 12.70 -9.36 -11.83
C TYR A 313 11.84 -10.62 -11.89
N ASP A 314 10.85 -10.71 -10.99
CA ASP A 314 9.80 -11.72 -11.04
C ASP A 314 8.45 -11.04 -11.27
N ILE A 315 7.67 -11.58 -12.20
CA ILE A 315 6.30 -11.15 -12.41
C ILE A 315 5.49 -11.43 -11.12
N PRO A 316 4.63 -10.50 -10.66
CA PRO A 316 3.85 -10.72 -9.44
C PRO A 316 2.84 -11.85 -9.61
N LEU A 317 2.54 -12.54 -8.50
CA LEU A 317 1.54 -13.62 -8.47
C LEU A 317 0.11 -13.09 -8.63
N HIS A 318 -0.16 -11.91 -8.06
CA HIS A 318 -1.44 -11.23 -8.18
C HIS A 318 -1.32 -10.06 -9.15
N PRO A 319 -2.19 -9.95 -10.15
CA PRO A 319 -2.12 -8.87 -11.16
C PRO A 319 -2.20 -7.47 -10.55
N GLU A 320 -2.90 -7.31 -9.42
CA GLU A 320 -3.02 -6.06 -8.68
C GLU A 320 -1.66 -5.54 -8.20
N ASP A 321 -0.76 -6.45 -7.81
CA ASP A 321 0.59 -6.11 -7.38
C ASP A 321 1.42 -5.47 -8.48
N TYR A 322 1.15 -5.83 -9.73
CA TYR A 322 1.78 -5.18 -10.88
C TYR A 322 1.52 -3.67 -10.87
N VAL A 323 0.26 -3.29 -10.71
CA VAL A 323 -0.14 -1.87 -10.67
C VAL A 323 0.48 -1.16 -9.45
N HIS A 324 0.52 -1.83 -8.29
CA HIS A 324 1.15 -1.30 -7.08
C HIS A 324 2.66 -1.12 -7.22
N ARG A 325 3.36 -2.05 -7.92
CA ARG A 325 4.79 -1.97 -8.17
C ARG A 325 5.12 -0.84 -9.15
N ILE A 326 4.48 -0.81 -10.33
CA ILE A 326 4.76 0.23 -11.32
C ILE A 326 4.36 1.62 -10.83
N GLY A 327 3.33 1.74 -10.00
CA GLY A 327 2.94 2.99 -9.34
C GLY A 327 3.95 3.54 -8.31
N ARG A 328 5.15 2.97 -8.18
CA ARG A 328 6.29 3.57 -7.46
C ARG A 328 7.01 4.60 -8.32
N THR A 329 6.83 4.56 -9.63
CA THR A 329 7.31 5.53 -10.60
C THR A 329 6.16 6.30 -11.25
N GLY A 330 6.43 7.28 -12.10
CA GLY A 330 5.40 8.00 -12.87
C GLY A 330 4.46 8.87 -12.05
N ARG A 331 4.94 9.52 -10.97
CA ARG A 331 4.13 10.40 -10.11
C ARG A 331 4.49 11.87 -10.31
N ALA A 332 3.52 12.76 -10.03
CA ALA A 332 3.68 14.22 -9.99
C ALA A 332 4.36 14.81 -11.24
N GLU A 333 3.82 14.48 -12.42
CA GLU A 333 4.28 15.00 -13.72
C GLU A 333 5.66 14.48 -14.22
N GLN A 334 6.30 13.56 -13.48
CA GLN A 334 7.51 12.89 -13.94
C GLN A 334 7.15 11.59 -14.66
N ALA A 335 7.67 11.42 -15.87
CA ALA A 335 7.60 10.15 -16.59
C ALA A 335 8.39 9.09 -15.84
N GLY A 336 7.88 7.86 -15.80
CA GLY A 336 8.56 6.74 -15.17
C GLY A 336 8.50 5.49 -16.04
N ASP A 337 9.52 4.65 -15.93
CA ASP A 337 9.63 3.43 -16.71
C ASP A 337 9.52 2.19 -15.85
N ALA A 338 8.82 1.16 -16.33
CA ALA A 338 8.67 -0.12 -15.65
C ALA A 338 9.01 -1.28 -16.61
N PHE A 339 10.02 -2.05 -16.26
CA PHE A 339 10.49 -3.21 -17.02
C PHE A 339 10.15 -4.50 -16.26
N THR A 340 9.56 -5.46 -16.95
CA THR A 340 9.16 -6.74 -16.34
C THR A 340 9.78 -7.89 -17.11
N LEU A 341 10.63 -8.67 -16.45
CA LEU A 341 11.20 -9.88 -17.00
C LEU A 341 10.17 -11.00 -16.95
N VAL A 342 9.94 -11.67 -18.08
CA VAL A 342 8.89 -12.70 -18.18
C VAL A 342 9.47 -13.98 -18.77
N THR A 343 9.33 -15.09 -18.04
CA THR A 343 9.68 -16.41 -18.54
C THR A 343 8.49 -17.10 -19.22
N ALA A 344 8.73 -18.16 -19.97
CA ALA A 344 7.67 -18.92 -20.64
C ALA A 344 6.62 -19.49 -19.66
N GLU A 345 7.04 -19.85 -18.44
CA GLU A 345 6.17 -20.38 -17.39
C GLU A 345 5.24 -19.31 -16.80
N GLU A 346 5.63 -18.04 -16.92
CA GLU A 346 4.91 -16.89 -16.39
C GLU A 346 3.91 -16.26 -17.38
N LEU A 347 3.70 -16.89 -18.55
CA LEU A 347 2.78 -16.40 -19.60
C LEU A 347 1.37 -16.13 -19.07
N LYS A 348 0.85 -17.00 -18.21
CA LYS A 348 -0.49 -16.83 -17.65
C LYS A 348 -0.58 -15.55 -16.80
N ALA A 349 0.38 -15.33 -15.91
CA ALA A 349 0.41 -14.15 -15.06
C ALA A 349 0.53 -12.85 -15.89
N MET A 350 1.35 -12.89 -16.97
CA MET A 350 1.47 -11.78 -17.91
C MET A 350 0.11 -11.43 -18.55
N LEU A 351 -0.65 -12.44 -19.02
CA LEU A 351 -1.95 -12.24 -19.63
C LEU A 351 -3.02 -11.77 -18.63
N ASP A 352 -2.94 -12.25 -17.38
CA ASP A 352 -3.86 -11.81 -16.32
C ASP A 352 -3.62 -10.34 -15.95
N ILE A 353 -2.36 -9.87 -15.96
CA ILE A 353 -2.02 -8.45 -15.82
C ILE A 353 -2.64 -7.63 -16.95
N GLU A 354 -2.44 -8.02 -18.22
CA GLU A 354 -3.01 -7.30 -19.37
C GLU A 354 -4.55 -7.22 -19.32
N ARG A 355 -5.20 -8.27 -18.80
CA ARG A 355 -6.66 -8.24 -18.59
C ARG A 355 -7.07 -7.26 -17.49
N LEU A 356 -6.31 -7.21 -16.39
CA LEU A 356 -6.59 -6.31 -15.28
C LEU A 356 -6.50 -4.84 -15.71
N ILE A 357 -5.41 -4.48 -16.43
CA ILE A 357 -5.18 -3.10 -16.88
C ILE A 357 -5.93 -2.76 -18.17
N ASP A 358 -6.60 -3.75 -18.79
CA ASP A 358 -7.32 -3.63 -20.09
C ASP A 358 -6.45 -3.05 -21.20
N GLN A 359 -5.17 -3.42 -21.21
CA GLN A 359 -4.18 -2.91 -22.17
C GLN A 359 -3.15 -3.99 -22.52
N LYS A 360 -2.75 -4.03 -23.79
CA LYS A 360 -1.61 -4.84 -24.22
C LYS A 360 -0.31 -4.14 -23.87
N VAL A 361 0.56 -4.82 -23.13
CA VAL A 361 1.88 -4.30 -22.76
C VAL A 361 2.88 -4.68 -23.88
N PRO A 362 3.67 -3.73 -24.40
CA PRO A 362 4.68 -4.03 -25.41
C PRO A 362 5.65 -5.13 -24.96
N ARG A 363 5.92 -6.08 -25.84
CA ARG A 363 6.98 -7.08 -25.65
C ARG A 363 8.22 -6.61 -26.36
N VAL A 364 9.26 -6.33 -25.59
CA VAL A 364 10.49 -5.73 -26.11
C VAL A 364 11.65 -6.70 -25.97
N LYS A 365 12.52 -6.73 -26.94
CA LYS A 365 13.83 -7.38 -26.87
C LYS A 365 14.90 -6.32 -26.74
N LEU A 366 15.80 -6.51 -25.77
CA LEU A 366 16.96 -5.65 -25.65
C LEU A 366 17.89 -5.88 -26.84
N LYS A 367 18.31 -4.79 -27.48
CA LYS A 367 19.24 -4.87 -28.60
C LYS A 367 20.58 -5.46 -28.12
N ASP A 368 21.20 -6.26 -28.96
CA ASP A 368 22.53 -6.89 -28.74
C ASP A 368 22.61 -7.87 -27.55
N PHE A 369 21.47 -8.21 -26.89
CA PHE A 369 21.44 -9.27 -25.88
C PHE A 369 21.37 -10.66 -26.55
N PRO A 370 22.23 -11.63 -26.15
CA PRO A 370 22.30 -12.96 -26.78
C PRO A 370 21.19 -13.88 -26.25
N TYR A 371 19.95 -13.64 -26.66
CA TYR A 371 18.80 -14.42 -26.19
C TYR A 371 18.90 -15.89 -26.56
N VAL A 372 18.70 -16.76 -25.56
CA VAL A 372 18.31 -18.13 -25.80
C VAL A 372 16.82 -18.14 -26.18
N TYR A 373 16.42 -19.00 -27.15
CA TYR A 373 15.04 -19.10 -27.59
C TYR A 373 14.08 -19.38 -26.40
N THR A 374 12.97 -18.67 -26.38
CA THR A 374 11.83 -18.95 -25.49
C THR A 374 10.54 -18.97 -26.32
N ALA A 375 9.56 -19.78 -25.89
CA ALA A 375 8.26 -19.85 -26.56
C ALA A 375 7.47 -18.52 -26.56
N LEU A 376 7.87 -17.55 -25.75
CA LEU A 376 7.29 -16.21 -25.68
C LEU A 376 7.64 -15.35 -26.93
N PHE A 377 8.62 -15.76 -27.72
CA PHE A 377 8.96 -15.08 -28.97
C PHE A 377 8.03 -15.45 -30.13
N ASP A 378 7.20 -16.49 -29.97
CA ASP A 378 6.25 -16.97 -30.95
C ASP A 378 4.86 -16.36 -30.69
N GLU A 379 4.53 -15.24 -31.34
CA GLU A 379 3.23 -14.56 -31.18
C GLU A 379 2.03 -15.47 -31.52
N ALA A 380 2.18 -16.37 -32.49
CA ALA A 380 1.14 -17.35 -32.88
C ALA A 380 0.77 -18.34 -31.77
N LYS A 381 1.67 -18.60 -30.82
CA LYS A 381 1.43 -19.48 -29.65
C LYS A 381 0.87 -18.73 -28.44
N GLN A 382 0.87 -17.40 -28.45
CA GLN A 382 0.39 -16.57 -27.33
C GLN A 382 -1.12 -16.31 -27.37
N THR A 383 -1.83 -16.66 -28.44
CA THR A 383 -3.28 -16.57 -28.52
C THR A 383 -3.93 -17.70 -27.75
N LEU A 384 -4.16 -17.53 -26.46
CA LEU A 384 -5.11 -18.35 -25.72
C LEU A 384 -6.50 -18.12 -26.31
N LYS A 385 -7.22 -19.20 -26.65
CA LYS A 385 -8.62 -19.12 -27.09
C LYS A 385 -9.41 -18.24 -26.11
N PRO A 386 -10.28 -17.33 -26.57
CA PRO A 386 -11.10 -16.54 -25.69
C PRO A 386 -11.93 -17.49 -24.81
N VAL A 387 -11.82 -17.34 -23.50
CA VAL A 387 -12.69 -18.03 -22.55
C VAL A 387 -14.11 -17.55 -22.86
N LYS A 388 -14.99 -18.47 -23.28
CA LYS A 388 -16.42 -18.18 -23.53
C LYS A 388 -16.97 -17.49 -22.30
N GLY A 389 -17.50 -16.28 -22.50
CA GLY A 389 -17.96 -15.39 -21.45
C GLY A 389 -18.85 -16.09 -20.43
N TYR A 390 -18.60 -15.81 -19.17
CA TYR A 390 -19.56 -16.05 -18.10
C TYR A 390 -20.84 -15.32 -18.45
N ARG A 391 -21.89 -16.06 -18.77
CA ARG A 391 -23.25 -15.52 -18.89
C ARG A 391 -23.65 -15.08 -17.48
N THR A 392 -23.66 -13.78 -17.26
CA THR A 392 -24.41 -13.21 -16.14
C THR A 392 -25.86 -13.62 -16.31
N SER A 393 -26.37 -14.41 -15.38
CA SER A 393 -27.79 -14.75 -15.30
C SER A 393 -28.58 -13.46 -15.07
N ARG A 394 -29.21 -13.00 -16.14
CA ARG A 394 -30.18 -11.89 -16.08
C ARG A 394 -31.46 -12.39 -15.42
N GLY A 395 -31.94 -11.61 -14.47
CA GLY A 395 -33.36 -11.27 -14.32
C GLY A 395 -34.21 -12.26 -13.58
N VAL A 396 -34.34 -12.07 -12.28
CA VAL A 396 -35.58 -12.42 -11.58
C VAL A 396 -36.56 -11.26 -11.80
N SER A 397 -37.50 -11.47 -12.70
CA SER A 397 -38.64 -10.60 -12.95
C SER A 397 -39.64 -10.77 -11.79
N TYR A 398 -39.82 -9.73 -10.98
CA TYR A 398 -40.95 -9.65 -10.06
C TYR A 398 -42.23 -9.33 -10.86
N GLY A 399 -43.03 -10.36 -11.14
CA GLY A 399 -44.38 -10.24 -11.64
C GLY A 399 -45.29 -9.55 -10.62
N ARG A 400 -45.80 -8.37 -10.98
CA ARG A 400 -46.98 -7.80 -10.32
C ARG A 400 -48.18 -8.71 -10.51
N GLN A 401 -48.75 -9.27 -9.45
CA GLN A 401 -50.12 -9.70 -9.44
C GLN A 401 -51.01 -8.63 -8.77
N ARG A 402 -51.89 -8.06 -9.58
CA ARG A 402 -53.09 -7.35 -9.10
C ARG A 402 -54.14 -8.39 -8.63
N ARG A 403 -54.55 -8.28 -7.40
CA ARG A 403 -55.98 -8.28 -7.02
C ARG A 403 -56.12 -7.74 -5.63
#